data_668be33dc7d65d9801bdec393bfcd701
#
_entry.id   668be33dc7d65d9801bdec393bfcd701
#
_cell.length_a   1.000
_cell.length_b   1.000
_cell.length_c   1.000
_cell.angle_alpha   90.00
_cell.angle_beta   90.00
_cell.angle_gamma   90.00
#
_symmetry.space_group_name_H-M   'P 1'
#
loop_
_entity.id
_entity.type
_entity.pdbx_description
1 polymer ?
#
loop_
_entity_poly.entity_id
_entity_poly.type
_entity_poly.pdbx_seq_one_letter_code
_entity_poly.pdbx_strand_id
1 'polypeptide(L)'
;MLGFVERSTIKLLKKRGSTDAEIARALGRDRKTIVRALAEPADKEQKRPKRSSLVDPYQDKIFQWMQEGIPVTVMLERVRKDIQNPYKGGDSIFCQRVQFIRQEKKMTKQNAIWRFEGLPGEYLQVDWGERRQFPFTQIPGTTRYCFVARLKYSRWIYTEFHDNMRYETLIRCIMRCFESLGGMPWVLVFDNMKTVVRMIAKRDKDGNPIWNRRFRQFASEMGFHPDVCDPGAANQKGTVENGVKFVKGNFLAGRTFRDDEDLSMQSTQWLSERNNQKCQAHGHTPNQLLPEEQEALAPLTETPESYGLLRLLRVNPESVIRFETNRYSVPEHLIGQIVTARVASNELRIYHDSQLVAQHERSFQKRQRVRDLEHYQRTLSRKPRAKVMAYREKLLELALPTASYVTKICRRDRNSMNQQILRLYALWEEAGSEKFVEAIRFCHESQVYGSEYVELMLRIPEDEEPIGELLLSGQPVQSEIDRGLAVYDTYTHR
;
A
#
# COMPACT_ATOMS: atom_id res chain seq x y z
N MET A 1 23.53 52.12 -22.31
CA MET A 1 22.25 51.99 -23.03
C MET A 1 21.15 52.54 -22.14
N LEU A 2 20.18 53.30 -22.70
CA LEU A 2 19.08 53.85 -21.93
C LEU A 2 17.99 52.79 -21.67
N GLY A 3 17.64 52.59 -20.40
CA GLY A 3 16.52 51.69 -20.00
C GLY A 3 15.15 52.33 -20.30
N PHE A 4 14.07 51.52 -20.14
CA PHE A 4 12.70 51.99 -20.34
C PHE A 4 12.36 53.21 -19.47
N VAL A 5 12.77 53.20 -18.20
CA VAL A 5 12.53 54.31 -17.24
C VAL A 5 13.23 55.59 -17.72
N GLU A 6 14.52 55.51 -18.09
CA GLU A 6 15.26 56.67 -18.59
C GLU A 6 14.64 57.24 -19.86
N ARG A 7 14.21 56.39 -20.81
CA ARG A 7 13.54 56.82 -22.04
C ARG A 7 12.19 57.49 -21.78
N SER A 8 11.42 56.93 -20.85
CA SER A 8 10.15 57.51 -20.42
C SER A 8 10.36 58.88 -19.78
N THR A 9 11.40 59.01 -18.93
CA THR A 9 11.77 60.24 -18.27
C THR A 9 12.20 61.30 -19.30
N ILE A 10 13.01 60.96 -20.32
CA ILE A 10 13.42 61.82 -21.39
C ILE A 10 12.19 62.38 -22.14
N LYS A 11 11.23 61.54 -22.50
CA LYS A 11 10.01 61.99 -23.20
C LYS A 11 9.12 62.87 -22.33
N LEU A 12 9.05 62.57 -21.03
CA LEU A 12 8.28 63.34 -20.07
C LEU A 12 8.88 64.75 -19.89
N LEU A 13 10.21 64.87 -19.72
CA LEU A 13 10.90 66.13 -19.61
C LEU A 13 10.76 66.98 -20.89
N LYS A 14 10.84 66.35 -22.07
CA LYS A 14 10.59 67.02 -23.35
C LYS A 14 9.16 67.57 -23.46
N LYS A 15 8.15 66.80 -23.04
CA LYS A 15 6.75 67.19 -23.01
C LYS A 15 6.48 68.31 -22.03
N ARG A 16 7.33 68.49 -21.00
CA ARG A 16 7.30 69.58 -20.03
C ARG A 16 8.03 70.88 -20.53
N GLY A 17 8.50 70.84 -21.76
CA GLY A 17 9.14 72.06 -22.39
C GLY A 17 10.64 72.14 -22.24
N SER A 18 11.30 71.15 -21.60
CA SER A 18 12.77 71.18 -21.47
C SER A 18 13.47 70.98 -22.81
N THR A 19 14.55 71.73 -23.00
CA THR A 19 15.40 71.60 -24.21
C THR A 19 16.25 70.31 -24.15
N ASP A 20 16.65 69.78 -25.30
CA ASP A 20 17.49 68.58 -25.39
C ASP A 20 18.83 68.72 -24.64
N ALA A 21 19.35 69.92 -24.56
CA ALA A 21 20.57 70.26 -23.83
C ALA A 21 20.36 70.21 -22.30
N GLU A 22 19.22 70.71 -21.82
CA GLU A 22 18.85 70.65 -20.40
C GLU A 22 18.60 69.17 -19.94
N ILE A 23 17.89 68.43 -20.77
CA ILE A 23 17.64 66.97 -20.49
C ILE A 23 18.97 66.21 -20.47
N ALA A 24 19.88 66.54 -21.40
CA ALA A 24 21.20 65.89 -21.45
C ALA A 24 22.01 66.20 -20.20
N ARG A 25 22.01 67.43 -19.71
CA ARG A 25 22.68 67.87 -18.47
C ARG A 25 22.04 67.21 -17.23
N ALA A 26 20.73 67.22 -17.17
CA ALA A 26 19.99 66.67 -16.03
C ALA A 26 20.20 65.14 -15.84
N LEU A 27 20.35 64.40 -16.94
CA LEU A 27 20.52 62.96 -16.92
C LEU A 27 21.99 62.53 -17.09
N GLY A 28 22.95 63.45 -17.19
CA GLY A 28 24.36 63.14 -17.40
C GLY A 28 24.62 62.34 -18.68
N ARG A 29 23.88 62.65 -19.75
CA ARG A 29 23.95 61.92 -21.03
C ARG A 29 24.33 62.82 -22.19
N ASP A 30 24.93 62.30 -23.24
CA ASP A 30 25.22 63.01 -24.45
C ASP A 30 23.93 63.46 -25.16
N ARG A 31 23.91 64.69 -25.70
CA ARG A 31 22.78 65.31 -26.44
C ARG A 31 22.31 64.41 -27.61
N LYS A 32 23.26 63.81 -28.37
CA LYS A 32 22.93 62.90 -29.48
C LYS A 32 22.16 61.68 -28.98
N THR A 33 22.44 61.20 -27.74
CA THR A 33 21.74 60.06 -27.09
C THR A 33 20.29 60.47 -26.75
N ILE A 34 20.08 61.72 -26.28
CA ILE A 34 18.73 62.24 -25.99
C ILE A 34 17.90 62.37 -27.27
N VAL A 35 18.46 62.96 -28.33
CA VAL A 35 17.77 63.07 -29.63
C VAL A 35 17.36 61.73 -30.19
N ARG A 36 18.25 60.71 -30.12
CA ARG A 36 17.93 59.34 -30.53
C ARG A 36 16.85 58.74 -29.69
N ALA A 37 16.87 58.94 -28.39
CA ALA A 37 15.86 58.42 -27.47
C ALA A 37 14.48 59.01 -27.66
N LEU A 38 14.41 60.29 -28.07
CA LEU A 38 13.18 61.01 -28.44
C LEU A 38 12.56 60.48 -29.74
N ALA A 39 13.40 60.09 -30.71
CA ALA A 39 12.98 59.59 -32.02
C ALA A 39 12.44 58.11 -31.94
N GLU A 40 12.79 57.38 -30.88
CA GLU A 40 12.39 55.97 -30.72
C GLU A 40 11.25 55.81 -29.71
N PRO A 41 10.34 54.82 -29.85
CA PRO A 41 9.35 54.49 -28.82
C PRO A 41 10.01 54.19 -27.48
N ALA A 42 9.37 54.54 -26.34
CA ALA A 42 9.96 54.31 -25.02
C ALA A 42 10.08 52.83 -24.69
N ASP A 43 9.17 52.03 -25.20
CA ASP A 43 9.04 50.57 -25.03
C ASP A 43 9.86 49.75 -26.05
N LYS A 44 10.67 50.42 -26.92
CA LYS A 44 11.53 49.72 -27.85
C LYS A 44 12.50 48.79 -27.12
N GLU A 45 12.25 47.46 -27.20
CA GLU A 45 13.18 46.46 -26.74
C GLU A 45 14.51 46.56 -27.51
N GLN A 46 15.58 46.84 -26.80
CA GLN A 46 16.92 46.79 -27.41
C GLN A 46 17.39 45.34 -27.45
N LYS A 47 17.09 44.64 -28.54
CA LYS A 47 17.69 43.32 -28.80
C LYS A 47 19.13 43.53 -29.23
N ARG A 48 20.10 43.14 -28.38
CA ARG A 48 21.47 42.97 -28.83
C ARG A 48 21.47 42.00 -30.00
N PRO A 49 22.14 42.23 -31.11
CA PRO A 49 22.26 41.26 -32.18
C PRO A 49 22.84 39.98 -31.56
N LYS A 50 22.13 38.87 -31.69
CA LYS A 50 22.60 37.56 -31.22
C LYS A 50 23.88 37.26 -31.97
N ARG A 51 24.99 37.08 -31.25
CA ARG A 51 26.23 36.59 -31.85
C ARG A 51 25.97 35.18 -32.38
N SER A 52 26.38 34.89 -33.60
CA SER A 52 26.32 33.56 -34.18
C SER A 52 27.08 32.57 -33.32
N SER A 53 26.49 31.43 -33.06
CA SER A 53 27.15 30.33 -32.32
C SER A 53 27.73 29.31 -33.32
N LEU A 54 28.85 28.71 -32.97
CA LEU A 54 29.45 27.58 -33.74
C LEU A 54 28.48 26.39 -33.84
N VAL A 55 27.43 26.36 -33.03
CA VAL A 55 26.42 25.30 -33.00
C VAL A 55 25.25 25.62 -33.96
N ASP A 56 25.07 26.89 -34.37
CA ASP A 56 23.94 27.30 -35.20
C ASP A 56 23.77 26.52 -36.52
N PRO A 57 24.85 26.15 -37.22
CA PRO A 57 24.74 25.33 -38.44
C PRO A 57 24.12 23.95 -38.22
N TYR A 58 24.12 23.43 -36.98
CA TYR A 58 23.60 22.10 -36.64
C TYR A 58 22.21 22.17 -35.99
N GLN A 59 21.61 23.31 -35.90
CA GLN A 59 20.39 23.53 -35.10
C GLN A 59 19.24 22.61 -35.53
N ASP A 60 19.04 22.43 -36.84
CA ASP A 60 17.98 21.58 -37.37
C ASP A 60 18.24 20.07 -37.13
N LYS A 61 19.50 19.64 -37.33
CA LYS A 61 19.94 18.28 -37.00
C LYS A 61 19.77 17.98 -35.50
N ILE A 62 20.19 18.92 -34.64
CA ILE A 62 20.05 18.82 -33.19
C ILE A 62 18.57 18.73 -32.81
N PHE A 63 17.71 19.52 -33.42
CA PHE A 63 16.28 19.49 -33.17
C PHE A 63 15.66 18.14 -33.55
N GLN A 64 15.99 17.59 -34.71
CA GLN A 64 15.55 16.27 -35.14
C GLN A 64 16.00 15.20 -34.12
N TRP A 65 17.29 15.18 -33.76
CA TRP A 65 17.83 14.23 -32.77
C TRP A 65 17.22 14.37 -31.38
N MET A 66 16.81 15.58 -31.00
CA MET A 66 16.06 15.77 -29.76
C MET A 66 14.66 15.13 -29.82
N GLN A 67 13.99 15.12 -30.98
CA GLN A 67 12.70 14.44 -31.18
C GLN A 67 12.88 12.91 -31.14
N GLU A 68 14.01 12.42 -31.66
CA GLU A 68 14.39 11.02 -31.65
C GLU A 68 14.90 10.55 -30.26
N GLY A 69 15.00 11.46 -29.28
CA GLY A 69 15.45 11.11 -27.92
C GLY A 69 16.95 10.83 -27.78
N ILE A 70 17.78 11.26 -28.77
CA ILE A 70 19.22 11.01 -28.75
C ILE A 70 19.89 11.82 -27.63
N PRO A 71 20.80 11.22 -26.83
CA PRO A 71 21.54 11.91 -25.77
C PRO A 71 22.45 13.01 -26.35
N VAL A 72 22.63 14.10 -25.57
CA VAL A 72 23.48 15.27 -26.00
C VAL A 72 24.92 14.85 -26.27
N THR A 73 25.45 13.89 -25.54
CA THR A 73 26.79 13.34 -25.76
C THR A 73 26.93 12.70 -27.14
N VAL A 74 25.93 11.94 -27.57
CA VAL A 74 25.91 11.31 -28.91
C VAL A 74 25.69 12.35 -30.00
N MET A 75 24.90 13.40 -29.76
CA MET A 75 24.76 14.52 -30.68
C MET A 75 26.11 15.21 -30.91
N LEU A 76 26.86 15.46 -29.83
CA LEU A 76 28.18 16.07 -29.90
C LEU A 76 29.17 15.22 -30.69
N GLU A 77 29.15 13.91 -30.48
CA GLU A 77 29.98 12.97 -31.24
C GLU A 77 29.68 12.99 -32.75
N ARG A 78 28.39 13.03 -33.12
CA ARG A 78 27.91 13.10 -34.48
C ARG A 78 28.32 14.39 -35.19
N VAL A 79 28.17 15.55 -34.52
CA VAL A 79 28.59 16.83 -35.14
C VAL A 79 30.12 16.97 -35.25
N ARG A 80 30.89 16.32 -34.37
CA ARG A 80 32.35 16.27 -34.49
C ARG A 80 32.84 15.39 -35.64
N LYS A 81 32.10 14.32 -35.95
CA LYS A 81 32.35 13.40 -37.05
C LYS A 81 31.69 13.84 -38.36
N ASP A 82 31.00 14.97 -38.40
CA ASP A 82 30.42 15.48 -39.65
C ASP A 82 31.51 15.80 -40.68
N ILE A 83 31.44 15.12 -41.83
CA ILE A 83 32.48 15.18 -42.89
C ILE A 83 32.50 16.57 -43.55
N GLN A 84 31.35 17.20 -43.70
CA GLN A 84 31.22 18.48 -44.40
C GLN A 84 31.58 19.68 -43.53
N ASN A 85 31.21 19.63 -42.25
CA ASN A 85 31.42 20.72 -41.30
C ASN A 85 31.66 20.19 -39.87
N PRO A 86 32.87 19.72 -39.52
CA PRO A 86 33.15 19.19 -38.20
C PRO A 86 33.09 20.28 -37.13
N TYR A 87 32.36 20.03 -36.03
CA TYR A 87 32.26 20.95 -34.89
C TYR A 87 33.60 21.05 -34.14
N LYS A 88 34.17 22.26 -34.07
CA LYS A 88 35.46 22.53 -33.42
C LYS A 88 35.33 23.27 -32.07
N GLY A 89 34.11 23.48 -31.57
CA GLY A 89 33.88 24.17 -30.31
C GLY A 89 33.99 23.29 -29.06
N GLY A 90 33.98 23.91 -27.91
CA GLY A 90 34.03 23.23 -26.61
C GLY A 90 32.70 22.53 -26.27
N ASP A 91 32.80 21.43 -25.52
CA ASP A 91 31.67 20.58 -25.09
C ASP A 91 30.63 21.36 -24.30
N SER A 92 31.10 22.19 -23.36
CA SER A 92 30.25 23.00 -22.52
C SER A 92 29.38 24.00 -23.33
N ILE A 93 29.97 24.63 -24.37
CA ILE A 93 29.26 25.53 -25.25
C ILE A 93 28.22 24.81 -26.07
N PHE A 94 28.54 23.61 -26.57
CA PHE A 94 27.58 22.78 -27.27
C PHE A 94 26.39 22.37 -26.35
N CYS A 95 26.68 21.84 -25.15
CA CYS A 95 25.67 21.45 -24.19
C CYS A 95 24.75 22.61 -23.76
N GLN A 96 25.34 23.78 -23.47
CA GLN A 96 24.57 25.00 -23.15
C GLN A 96 23.66 25.41 -24.30
N ARG A 97 24.18 25.37 -25.55
CA ARG A 97 23.38 25.75 -26.71
C ARG A 97 22.24 24.75 -26.98
N VAL A 98 22.48 23.44 -26.82
CA VAL A 98 21.43 22.42 -26.90
C VAL A 98 20.38 22.63 -25.82
N GLN A 99 20.77 22.94 -24.58
CA GLN A 99 19.82 23.30 -23.52
C GLN A 99 19.00 24.54 -23.87
N PHE A 100 19.63 25.55 -24.41
CA PHE A 100 18.95 26.76 -24.85
C PHE A 100 17.92 26.47 -25.97
N ILE A 101 18.32 25.72 -27.01
CA ILE A 101 17.40 25.28 -28.07
C ILE A 101 16.23 24.50 -27.48
N ARG A 102 16.49 23.61 -26.51
CA ARG A 102 15.46 22.84 -25.80
C ARG A 102 14.47 23.75 -25.07
N GLN A 103 14.94 24.77 -24.41
CA GLN A 103 14.10 25.75 -23.70
C GLN A 103 13.31 26.64 -24.68
N GLU A 104 13.94 27.15 -25.73
CA GLU A 104 13.32 27.98 -26.75
C GLU A 104 12.21 27.22 -27.51
N LYS A 105 12.45 25.94 -27.83
CA LYS A 105 11.47 25.05 -28.49
C LYS A 105 10.36 24.55 -27.55
N LYS A 106 10.62 24.44 -26.23
CA LYS A 106 9.58 24.18 -25.24
C LYS A 106 8.64 25.37 -25.10
N MET A 107 9.14 26.58 -25.13
CA MET A 107 8.31 27.79 -25.09
C MET A 107 7.45 27.94 -26.36
N THR A 108 7.94 27.52 -27.53
CA THR A 108 7.18 27.57 -28.79
C THR A 108 6.19 26.41 -28.98
N LYS A 109 6.33 25.30 -28.22
CA LYS A 109 5.41 24.15 -28.20
C LYS A 109 4.54 24.11 -26.94
N GLN A 110 4.27 25.20 -26.29
CA GLN A 110 3.19 25.26 -25.31
C GLN A 110 1.86 25.21 -26.08
N ASN A 111 1.41 24.03 -26.45
CA ASN A 111 0.01 23.83 -26.75
C ASN A 111 -0.79 24.33 -25.55
N ALA A 112 -1.82 25.10 -25.80
CA ALA A 112 -2.71 25.55 -24.73
C ALA A 112 -3.18 24.30 -23.96
N ILE A 113 -2.94 24.29 -22.65
CA ILE A 113 -3.37 23.18 -21.80
C ILE A 113 -4.82 23.43 -21.46
N TRP A 114 -5.71 22.66 -22.07
CA TRP A 114 -7.10 22.66 -21.66
C TRP A 114 -7.22 21.87 -20.34
N ARG A 115 -7.49 22.57 -19.25
CA ARG A 115 -7.79 21.96 -17.96
C ARG A 115 -9.31 21.87 -17.85
N PHE A 116 -9.83 20.64 -17.79
CA PHE A 116 -11.21 20.41 -17.43
C PHE A 116 -11.32 20.14 -15.92
N GLU A 117 -12.35 20.67 -15.32
CA GLU A 117 -12.69 20.37 -13.94
C GLU A 117 -13.61 19.15 -13.93
N GLY A 118 -13.42 18.23 -12.97
CA GLY A 118 -14.30 17.06 -12.81
C GLY A 118 -15.63 17.48 -12.18
N LEU A 119 -16.65 16.67 -12.34
CA LEU A 119 -17.88 16.77 -11.57
C LEU A 119 -17.66 16.22 -10.16
N PRO A 120 -18.50 16.59 -9.18
CA PRO A 120 -18.50 15.97 -7.87
C PRO A 120 -18.60 14.45 -7.98
N GLY A 121 -17.82 13.71 -7.20
CA GLY A 121 -17.80 12.24 -7.19
C GLY A 121 -17.24 11.55 -8.44
N GLU A 122 -16.82 12.30 -9.47
CA GLU A 122 -16.44 11.71 -10.75
C GLU A 122 -15.06 11.08 -10.72
N TYR A 123 -14.00 11.84 -10.40
CA TYR A 123 -12.62 11.37 -10.55
C TYR A 123 -11.84 11.35 -9.25
N LEU A 124 -11.26 10.20 -8.91
CA LEU A 124 -10.23 10.03 -7.89
C LEU A 124 -8.91 9.65 -8.56
N GLN A 125 -7.88 10.45 -8.42
CA GLN A 125 -6.53 10.15 -8.88
C GLN A 125 -5.75 9.43 -7.80
N VAL A 126 -5.12 8.31 -8.17
CA VAL A 126 -4.34 7.46 -7.26
C VAL A 126 -2.92 7.32 -7.77
N ASP A 127 -1.94 7.55 -6.89
CA ASP A 127 -0.51 7.45 -7.21
C ASP A 127 0.29 6.88 -6.03
N TRP A 128 1.51 6.38 -6.31
CA TRP A 128 2.48 5.91 -5.34
C TRP A 128 3.76 6.73 -5.37
N GLY A 129 4.25 7.09 -4.20
CA GLY A 129 5.55 7.70 -4.02
C GLY A 129 6.48 6.78 -3.23
N GLU A 130 7.70 6.56 -3.71
CA GLU A 130 8.75 5.88 -2.95
C GLU A 130 9.62 6.91 -2.22
N ARG A 131 9.95 6.68 -0.95
CA ARG A 131 11.00 7.38 -0.23
C ARG A 131 11.94 6.38 0.41
N ARG A 132 13.13 6.30 -0.14
CA ARG A 132 14.26 5.57 0.43
C ARG A 132 14.85 6.33 1.59
N GLN A 133 15.48 5.62 2.52
CA GLN A 133 16.04 6.21 3.73
C GLN A 133 15.01 7.13 4.41
N PHE A 134 13.87 6.53 4.76
CA PHE A 134 12.79 7.28 5.40
C PHE A 134 13.31 7.88 6.73
N PRO A 135 12.94 9.12 7.10
CA PRO A 135 13.52 9.83 8.23
C PRO A 135 12.99 9.34 9.60
N PHE A 136 13.09 8.04 9.83
CA PHE A 136 12.80 7.43 11.12
C PHE A 136 14.01 7.50 12.05
N THR A 137 13.75 7.77 13.34
CA THR A 137 14.78 7.82 14.39
C THR A 137 15.01 6.45 15.04
N GLN A 138 13.96 5.63 15.21
CA GLN A 138 14.07 4.30 15.82
C GLN A 138 14.38 3.17 14.83
N ILE A 139 13.98 3.32 13.56
CA ILE A 139 14.17 2.32 12.49
C ILE A 139 14.84 2.93 11.26
N PRO A 140 16.08 3.42 11.38
CA PRO A 140 16.77 4.10 10.30
C PRO A 140 17.02 3.18 9.10
N GLY A 141 17.21 3.76 7.92
CA GLY A 141 17.54 3.04 6.69
C GLY A 141 16.37 2.31 6.04
N THR A 142 15.16 2.41 6.57
CA THR A 142 13.96 1.79 5.99
C THR A 142 13.43 2.60 4.82
N THR A 143 12.71 1.92 3.92
CA THR A 143 11.97 2.55 2.80
C THR A 143 10.49 2.55 3.14
N ARG A 144 9.80 3.65 2.81
CA ARG A 144 8.33 3.70 2.86
C ARG A 144 7.76 4.16 1.53
N TYR A 145 6.61 3.62 1.24
CA TYR A 145 5.82 3.94 0.07
C TYR A 145 4.61 4.74 0.50
N CYS A 146 4.42 5.88 -0.16
CA CYS A 146 3.33 6.80 0.12
C CYS A 146 2.21 6.56 -0.90
N PHE A 147 1.06 6.07 -0.44
CA PHE A 147 -0.18 6.08 -1.22
C PHE A 147 -0.77 7.48 -1.18
N VAL A 148 -1.14 8.02 -2.32
CA VAL A 148 -1.79 9.33 -2.43
C VAL A 148 -3.03 9.18 -3.30
N ALA A 149 -4.18 9.59 -2.77
CA ALA A 149 -5.41 9.70 -3.52
C ALA A 149 -5.93 11.14 -3.45
N ARG A 150 -6.44 11.67 -4.57
CA ARG A 150 -6.91 13.04 -4.64
C ARG A 150 -8.14 13.15 -5.53
N LEU A 151 -9.22 13.72 -5.01
CA LEU A 151 -10.40 14.06 -5.79
C LEU A 151 -10.11 15.23 -6.74
N LYS A 152 -10.70 15.19 -7.91
CA LYS A 152 -10.45 16.20 -8.93
C LYS A 152 -11.28 17.45 -8.75
N TYR A 153 -12.51 17.36 -8.30
CA TYR A 153 -13.41 18.49 -8.06
C TYR A 153 -13.01 19.25 -6.78
N SER A 154 -13.15 18.64 -5.61
CA SER A 154 -12.87 19.28 -4.30
C SER A 154 -11.38 19.49 -4.02
N ARG A 155 -10.49 18.76 -4.70
CA ARG A 155 -9.06 18.65 -4.38
C ARG A 155 -8.78 17.99 -3.03
N TRP A 156 -9.75 17.33 -2.43
CA TRP A 156 -9.57 16.56 -1.22
C TRP A 156 -8.47 15.52 -1.40
N ILE A 157 -7.60 15.42 -0.41
CA ILE A 157 -6.42 14.54 -0.46
C ILE A 157 -6.45 13.52 0.66
N TYR A 158 -6.02 12.30 0.33
CA TYR A 158 -5.81 11.20 1.25
C TYR A 158 -4.42 10.61 1.05
N THR A 159 -3.74 10.20 2.13
CA THR A 159 -2.43 9.56 2.05
C THR A 159 -2.24 8.54 3.17
N GLU A 160 -1.56 7.46 2.85
CA GLU A 160 -1.08 6.45 3.79
C GLU A 160 0.36 6.07 3.46
N PHE A 161 1.07 5.51 4.45
CA PHE A 161 2.44 5.07 4.29
C PHE A 161 2.57 3.58 4.61
N HIS A 162 3.28 2.84 3.75
CA HIS A 162 3.43 1.39 3.86
C HIS A 162 4.87 0.96 3.57
N ASP A 163 5.23 -0.23 4.00
CA ASP A 163 6.51 -0.89 3.73
C ASP A 163 6.62 -1.46 2.30
N ASN A 164 5.49 -1.55 1.60
CA ASN A 164 5.41 -2.09 0.25
C ASN A 164 4.26 -1.48 -0.55
N MET A 165 4.28 -1.67 -1.88
CA MET A 165 3.20 -1.29 -2.81
C MET A 165 2.65 -2.51 -3.57
N ARG A 166 2.48 -3.64 -2.85
CA ARG A 166 1.92 -4.86 -3.41
C ARG A 166 0.44 -4.68 -3.75
N TYR A 167 -0.08 -5.62 -4.53
CA TYR A 167 -1.48 -5.61 -4.94
C TYR A 167 -2.46 -5.52 -3.76
N GLU A 168 -2.24 -6.32 -2.71
CA GLU A 168 -3.08 -6.29 -1.52
C GLU A 168 -3.04 -4.93 -0.81
N THR A 169 -1.85 -4.37 -0.62
CA THR A 169 -1.65 -3.05 -0.03
C THR A 169 -2.40 -1.97 -0.81
N LEU A 170 -2.29 -1.98 -2.15
CA LEU A 170 -3.02 -1.05 -3.01
C LEU A 170 -4.53 -1.14 -2.79
N ILE A 171 -5.10 -2.36 -2.82
CA ILE A 171 -6.55 -2.55 -2.63
C ILE A 171 -7.00 -2.08 -1.25
N ARG A 172 -6.25 -2.42 -0.19
CA ARG A 172 -6.57 -1.98 1.18
C ARG A 172 -6.53 -0.44 1.32
N CYS A 173 -5.53 0.22 0.71
CA CYS A 173 -5.46 1.68 0.69
C CYS A 173 -6.65 2.31 -0.05
N ILE A 174 -7.05 1.76 -1.21
CA ILE A 174 -8.21 2.23 -1.96
C ILE A 174 -9.49 2.07 -1.13
N MET A 175 -9.68 0.92 -0.50
CA MET A 175 -10.86 0.66 0.33
C MET A 175 -10.93 1.61 1.54
N ARG A 176 -9.83 1.83 2.27
CA ARG A 176 -9.79 2.80 3.37
C ARG A 176 -9.97 4.24 2.90
N CYS A 177 -9.48 4.57 1.70
CA CYS A 177 -9.76 5.86 1.09
C CYS A 177 -11.27 6.04 0.81
N PHE A 178 -11.96 5.03 0.28
CA PHE A 178 -13.41 5.06 0.07
C PHE A 178 -14.19 5.19 1.39
N GLU A 179 -13.77 4.46 2.42
CA GLU A 179 -14.35 4.58 3.77
C GLU A 179 -14.18 6.00 4.32
N SER A 180 -12.99 6.58 4.20
CA SER A 180 -12.71 7.95 4.63
C SER A 180 -13.47 9.01 3.82
N LEU A 181 -13.82 8.71 2.57
CA LEU A 181 -14.66 9.55 1.71
C LEU A 181 -16.14 9.40 2.03
N GLY A 182 -16.55 8.29 2.63
CA GLY A 182 -17.95 7.95 2.83
C GLY A 182 -18.63 7.35 1.59
N GLY A 183 -17.86 6.92 0.58
CA GLY A 183 -18.37 6.34 -0.65
C GLY A 183 -17.32 6.18 -1.73
N MET A 184 -17.74 5.78 -2.91
CA MET A 184 -16.88 5.38 -4.00
C MET A 184 -17.06 6.29 -5.23
N PRO A 185 -15.96 6.92 -5.73
CA PRO A 185 -15.97 7.71 -6.96
C PRO A 185 -16.23 6.85 -8.20
N TRP A 186 -16.78 7.46 -9.26
CA TRP A 186 -17.13 6.75 -10.49
C TRP A 186 -15.91 6.28 -11.28
N VAL A 187 -14.85 7.08 -11.32
CA VAL A 187 -13.64 6.80 -12.10
C VAL A 187 -12.40 6.94 -11.21
N LEU A 188 -11.59 5.88 -11.17
CA LEU A 188 -10.27 5.91 -10.54
C LEU A 188 -9.18 5.99 -11.60
N VAL A 189 -8.40 7.08 -11.56
CA VAL A 189 -7.31 7.32 -12.51
C VAL A 189 -5.98 6.95 -11.89
N PHE A 190 -5.23 6.07 -12.56
CA PHE A 190 -3.93 5.57 -12.10
C PHE A 190 -2.80 6.00 -13.03
N ASP A 191 -1.57 6.06 -12.52
CA ASP A 191 -0.39 5.96 -13.37
C ASP A 191 -0.20 4.50 -13.83
N ASN A 192 0.65 4.28 -14.83
CA ASN A 192 0.94 2.96 -15.41
C ASN A 192 1.68 2.03 -14.43
N MET A 193 1.03 1.60 -13.34
CA MET A 193 1.61 0.71 -12.34
C MET A 193 1.28 -0.76 -12.62
N LYS A 194 2.25 -1.67 -12.37
CA LYS A 194 2.12 -3.12 -12.64
C LYS A 194 0.98 -3.81 -11.86
N THR A 195 0.57 -3.25 -10.75
CA THR A 195 -0.56 -3.75 -9.95
C THR A 195 -1.90 -3.50 -10.64
N VAL A 196 -2.01 -2.46 -11.47
CA VAL A 196 -3.21 -2.04 -12.19
C VAL A 196 -3.21 -2.53 -13.63
N VAL A 197 -2.08 -2.35 -14.35
CA VAL A 197 -1.94 -2.79 -15.75
C VAL A 197 -0.93 -3.93 -15.87
N ARG A 198 -1.21 -4.89 -16.75
CA ARG A 198 -0.32 -6.03 -17.01
C ARG A 198 0.93 -5.61 -17.78
N MET A 199 0.78 -4.69 -18.72
CA MET A 199 1.86 -4.19 -19.56
C MET A 199 1.87 -2.67 -19.57
N ILE A 200 2.95 -2.10 -19.02
CA ILE A 200 3.15 -0.66 -18.98
C ILE A 200 3.28 -0.13 -20.41
N ALA A 201 2.56 0.97 -20.71
CA ALA A 201 2.58 1.67 -21.99
C ALA A 201 2.16 0.84 -23.23
N LYS A 202 1.73 -0.41 -23.06
CA LYS A 202 1.11 -1.20 -24.16
C LYS A 202 -0.39 -1.09 -24.11
N ARG A 203 -0.99 -1.02 -25.28
CA ARG A 203 -2.43 -1.01 -25.49
C ARG A 203 -2.83 -2.27 -26.27
N ASP A 204 -4.09 -2.68 -26.17
CA ASP A 204 -4.67 -3.72 -27.01
C ASP A 204 -4.90 -3.22 -28.45
N LYS A 205 -5.55 -4.03 -29.28
CA LYS A 205 -5.86 -3.70 -30.69
C LYS A 205 -6.80 -2.50 -30.80
N ASP A 206 -7.61 -2.26 -29.78
CA ASP A 206 -8.63 -1.20 -29.73
C ASP A 206 -8.10 0.07 -29.01
N GLY A 207 -6.82 0.09 -28.65
CA GLY A 207 -6.18 1.21 -27.96
C GLY A 207 -6.39 1.24 -26.44
N ASN A 208 -7.01 0.20 -25.85
CA ASN A 208 -7.28 0.15 -24.41
C ASN A 208 -6.10 -0.37 -23.58
N PRO A 209 -5.99 0.02 -22.32
CA PRO A 209 -4.99 -0.53 -21.40
C PRO A 209 -5.15 -2.05 -21.23
N ILE A 210 -4.03 -2.77 -21.18
CA ILE A 210 -4.05 -4.20 -20.87
C ILE A 210 -4.07 -4.36 -19.35
N TRP A 211 -5.25 -4.51 -18.79
CA TRP A 211 -5.49 -4.55 -17.36
C TRP A 211 -4.88 -5.78 -16.68
N ASN A 212 -4.46 -5.61 -15.43
CA ASN A 212 -4.26 -6.72 -14.52
C ASN A 212 -5.62 -7.36 -14.22
N ARG A 213 -5.77 -8.67 -14.51
CA ARG A 213 -7.06 -9.38 -14.39
C ARG A 213 -7.67 -9.24 -12.98
N ARG A 214 -6.85 -9.33 -11.94
CA ARG A 214 -7.31 -9.21 -10.55
C ARG A 214 -7.81 -7.80 -10.25
N PHE A 215 -7.11 -6.79 -10.77
CA PHE A 215 -7.50 -5.40 -10.56
C PHE A 215 -8.79 -5.06 -11.31
N ARG A 216 -8.93 -5.53 -12.57
CA ARG A 216 -10.16 -5.37 -13.33
C ARG A 216 -11.35 -6.03 -12.63
N GLN A 217 -11.14 -7.22 -12.03
CA GLN A 217 -12.16 -7.90 -11.26
C GLN A 217 -12.55 -7.09 -10.00
N PHE A 218 -11.58 -6.58 -9.23
CA PHE A 218 -11.84 -5.68 -8.11
C PHE A 218 -12.66 -4.46 -8.53
N ALA A 219 -12.27 -3.77 -9.61
CA ALA A 219 -13.00 -2.63 -10.14
C ALA A 219 -14.45 -2.99 -10.51
N SER A 220 -14.64 -4.16 -11.13
CA SER A 220 -15.97 -4.66 -11.50
C SER A 220 -16.83 -5.05 -10.29
N GLU A 221 -16.24 -5.69 -9.27
CA GLU A 221 -16.93 -6.05 -8.01
C GLU A 221 -17.36 -4.80 -7.24
N MET A 222 -16.49 -3.78 -7.19
CA MET A 222 -16.79 -2.52 -6.53
C MET A 222 -17.71 -1.60 -7.35
N GLY A 223 -17.68 -1.69 -8.68
CA GLY A 223 -18.53 -0.90 -9.57
C GLY A 223 -17.94 0.43 -10.04
N PHE A 224 -16.64 0.68 -9.85
CA PHE A 224 -15.97 1.86 -10.40
C PHE A 224 -15.30 1.58 -11.76
N HIS A 225 -15.12 2.63 -12.56
CA HIS A 225 -14.37 2.53 -13.82
C HIS A 225 -12.88 2.83 -13.58
N PRO A 226 -11.97 1.89 -13.87
CA PRO A 226 -10.54 2.17 -13.81
C PRO A 226 -10.08 2.88 -15.09
N ASP A 227 -9.26 3.92 -14.95
CA ASP A 227 -8.62 4.64 -16.05
C ASP A 227 -7.12 4.77 -15.81
N VAL A 228 -6.35 4.92 -16.88
CA VAL A 228 -4.88 5.02 -16.81
C VAL A 228 -4.40 6.19 -17.69
N CYS A 229 -3.57 7.04 -17.14
CA CYS A 229 -2.96 8.14 -17.88
C CYS A 229 -2.23 7.65 -19.13
N ASP A 230 -2.47 8.32 -20.27
CA ASP A 230 -1.80 7.98 -21.51
C ASP A 230 -0.29 8.16 -21.43
N PRO A 231 0.49 7.24 -22.02
CA PRO A 231 1.93 7.37 -22.08
C PRO A 231 2.33 8.64 -22.84
N GLY A 232 3.01 9.59 -22.15
CA GLY A 232 3.45 10.84 -22.76
C GLY A 232 2.48 12.01 -22.70
N ALA A 233 1.25 11.84 -22.22
CA ALA A 233 0.33 12.93 -21.97
C ALA A 233 0.72 13.69 -20.68
N ALA A 234 1.79 14.51 -20.79
CA ALA A 234 2.28 15.33 -19.67
C ALA A 234 1.19 16.24 -19.06
N ASN A 235 0.15 16.54 -19.82
CA ASN A 235 -0.97 17.39 -19.43
C ASN A 235 -1.98 16.67 -18.52
N GLN A 236 -2.22 15.37 -18.72
CA GLN A 236 -3.00 14.52 -17.81
C GLN A 236 -2.19 14.24 -16.53
N LYS A 237 -0.87 14.11 -16.66
CA LYS A 237 0.08 13.83 -15.59
C LYS A 237 0.33 15.00 -14.64
N GLY A 238 0.11 16.23 -15.08
CA GLY A 238 0.40 17.46 -14.29
C GLY A 238 -0.38 17.57 -12.99
N THR A 239 -1.52 16.90 -12.85
CA THR A 239 -2.30 16.85 -11.60
C THR A 239 -1.86 15.68 -10.71
N VAL A 240 -1.45 14.55 -11.31
CA VAL A 240 -1.02 13.31 -10.62
C VAL A 240 0.37 13.48 -10.00
N GLU A 241 1.37 13.93 -10.79
CA GLU A 241 2.73 14.18 -10.27
C GLU A 241 2.75 15.21 -9.13
N ASN A 242 1.77 16.12 -9.11
CA ASN A 242 1.66 17.11 -8.06
C ASN A 242 1.22 16.52 -6.70
N GLY A 243 0.45 15.44 -6.65
CA GLY A 243 0.01 14.81 -5.39
C GLY A 243 1.18 14.25 -4.59
N VAL A 244 1.96 13.35 -5.17
CA VAL A 244 3.14 12.75 -4.52
C VAL A 244 4.23 13.79 -4.26
N LYS A 245 4.52 14.69 -5.23
CA LYS A 245 5.46 15.79 -5.03
C LYS A 245 5.02 16.70 -3.90
N PHE A 246 3.72 16.97 -3.82
CA PHE A 246 3.14 17.79 -2.77
C PHE A 246 3.32 17.14 -1.39
N VAL A 247 2.98 15.86 -1.22
CA VAL A 247 3.21 15.15 0.04
C VAL A 247 4.69 15.12 0.41
N LYS A 248 5.59 14.84 -0.54
CA LYS A 248 7.04 14.83 -0.30
C LYS A 248 7.58 16.22 0.06
N GLY A 249 7.12 17.26 -0.59
CA GLY A 249 7.61 18.64 -0.41
C GLY A 249 6.95 19.40 0.75
N ASN A 250 5.74 19.04 1.14
CA ASN A 250 4.98 19.73 2.17
C ASN A 250 4.91 18.92 3.48
N PHE A 251 4.59 17.61 3.40
CA PHE A 251 4.49 16.80 4.60
C PHE A 251 5.85 16.24 5.05
N LEU A 252 6.61 15.63 4.13
CA LEU A 252 7.86 14.94 4.50
C LEU A 252 9.09 15.86 4.58
N ALA A 253 9.01 17.09 4.03
CA ALA A 253 10.14 18.00 4.02
C ALA A 253 10.43 18.53 5.43
N GLY A 254 11.65 18.28 5.92
CA GLY A 254 12.09 18.77 7.23
C GLY A 254 11.48 18.07 8.45
N ARG A 255 10.64 17.04 8.26
CA ARG A 255 10.07 16.24 9.35
C ARG A 255 10.88 14.99 9.61
N THR A 256 10.91 14.60 10.88
CA THR A 256 11.42 13.31 11.36
C THR A 256 10.31 12.59 12.10
N PHE A 257 10.35 11.27 12.08
CA PHE A 257 9.35 10.43 12.70
C PHE A 257 10.05 9.43 13.64
N ARG A 258 9.41 9.06 14.70
CA ARG A 258 9.94 8.04 15.61
C ARG A 258 9.87 6.66 14.98
N ASP A 259 8.67 6.27 14.55
CA ASP A 259 8.28 4.98 13.98
C ASP A 259 7.05 5.13 13.08
N ASP A 260 6.47 4.01 12.64
CA ASP A 260 5.27 4.01 11.78
C ASP A 260 4.02 4.54 12.49
N GLU A 261 3.90 4.39 13.80
CA GLU A 261 2.78 4.88 14.57
C GLU A 261 2.80 6.41 14.64
N ASP A 262 3.94 6.99 14.95
CA ASP A 262 4.16 8.43 14.94
C ASP A 262 3.96 9.03 13.54
N LEU A 263 4.44 8.34 12.50
CA LEU A 263 4.19 8.72 11.10
C LEU A 263 2.69 8.75 10.78
N SER A 264 1.95 7.73 11.19
CA SER A 264 0.49 7.65 10.99
C SER A 264 -0.24 8.78 11.70
N MET A 265 0.12 9.06 12.95
CA MET A 265 -0.47 10.14 13.75
C MET A 265 -0.21 11.52 13.12
N GLN A 266 1.05 11.81 12.78
CA GLN A 266 1.42 13.09 12.14
C GLN A 266 0.79 13.25 10.75
N SER A 267 0.66 12.16 9.97
CA SER A 267 0.01 12.21 8.66
C SER A 267 -1.48 12.47 8.74
N THR A 268 -2.17 11.88 9.72
CA THR A 268 -3.60 12.10 9.98
C THR A 268 -3.87 13.56 10.38
N GLN A 269 -3.06 14.09 11.29
CA GLN A 269 -3.16 15.50 11.66
C GLN A 269 -2.92 16.42 10.46
N TRP A 270 -1.86 16.18 9.69
CA TRP A 270 -1.55 16.98 8.50
C TRP A 270 -2.66 16.91 7.45
N LEU A 271 -3.27 15.73 7.21
CA LEU A 271 -4.41 15.59 6.30
C LEU A 271 -5.59 16.43 6.73
N SER A 272 -5.93 16.41 8.02
CA SER A 272 -7.00 17.24 8.58
C SER A 272 -6.72 18.74 8.36
N GLU A 273 -5.52 19.20 8.70
CA GLU A 273 -5.12 20.59 8.48
C GLU A 273 -5.16 20.95 7.00
N ARG A 274 -4.67 20.07 6.13
CA ARG A 274 -4.57 20.35 4.69
C ARG A 274 -5.92 20.41 4.00
N ASN A 275 -6.83 19.50 4.32
CA ASN A 275 -8.18 19.47 3.76
C ASN A 275 -9.05 20.65 4.27
N ASN A 276 -8.61 21.34 5.32
CA ASN A 276 -9.21 22.58 5.84
C ASN A 276 -8.54 23.87 5.34
N GLN A 277 -7.50 23.78 4.49
CA GLN A 277 -6.86 24.94 3.88
C GLN A 277 -7.53 25.29 2.55
N LYS A 278 -7.72 26.61 2.29
CA LYS A 278 -8.27 27.09 1.03
C LYS A 278 -7.39 26.68 -0.16
N CYS A 279 -8.02 26.09 -1.16
CA CYS A 279 -7.37 25.76 -2.41
C CYS A 279 -7.37 26.98 -3.35
N GLN A 280 -6.20 27.34 -3.91
CA GLN A 280 -6.08 28.46 -4.83
C GLN A 280 -6.89 28.28 -6.13
N ALA A 281 -7.20 27.05 -6.52
CA ALA A 281 -7.89 26.77 -7.78
C ALA A 281 -9.36 27.25 -7.77
N HIS A 282 -10.05 27.13 -6.65
CA HIS A 282 -11.49 27.44 -6.53
C HIS A 282 -11.86 28.30 -5.30
N GLY A 283 -10.89 28.64 -4.44
CA GLY A 283 -11.11 29.53 -3.29
C GLY A 283 -11.79 28.90 -2.06
N HIS A 284 -12.27 27.65 -2.15
CA HIS A 284 -12.89 26.88 -1.07
C HIS A 284 -11.89 25.93 -0.42
N THR A 285 -12.20 25.45 0.77
CA THR A 285 -11.45 24.31 1.37
C THR A 285 -11.98 23.00 0.79
N PRO A 286 -11.13 21.96 0.63
CA PRO A 286 -11.59 20.63 0.21
C PRO A 286 -12.75 20.09 1.06
N ASN A 287 -12.72 20.28 2.38
CA ASN A 287 -13.78 19.83 3.29
C ASN A 287 -15.09 20.62 3.13
N GLN A 288 -15.06 21.87 2.62
CA GLN A 288 -16.30 22.59 2.30
C GLN A 288 -17.02 22.00 1.10
N LEU A 289 -16.27 21.43 0.12
CA LEU A 289 -16.83 20.83 -1.08
C LEU A 289 -17.05 19.31 -0.93
N LEU A 290 -16.56 18.70 0.16
CA LEU A 290 -16.70 17.28 0.40
C LEU A 290 -18.17 16.78 0.48
N PRO A 291 -19.13 17.50 1.07
CA PRO A 291 -20.54 17.10 1.05
C PRO A 291 -21.09 16.94 -0.37
N GLU A 292 -20.76 17.84 -1.30
CA GLU A 292 -21.19 17.75 -2.70
C GLU A 292 -20.57 16.51 -3.39
N GLU A 293 -19.32 16.17 -3.07
CA GLU A 293 -18.69 14.92 -3.54
C GLU A 293 -19.47 13.71 -3.00
N GLN A 294 -19.76 13.70 -1.69
CA GLN A 294 -20.41 12.56 -0.99
C GLN A 294 -21.82 12.28 -1.51
N GLU A 295 -22.57 13.30 -1.88
CA GLU A 295 -23.90 13.13 -2.51
C GLU A 295 -23.83 12.40 -3.86
N ALA A 296 -22.72 12.54 -4.57
CA ALA A 296 -22.51 11.95 -5.89
C ALA A 296 -21.78 10.59 -5.84
N LEU A 297 -21.19 10.20 -4.70
CA LEU A 297 -20.48 8.93 -4.55
C LEU A 297 -21.44 7.73 -4.54
N ALA A 298 -20.99 6.61 -5.11
CA ALA A 298 -21.67 5.34 -4.95
C ALA A 298 -21.49 4.79 -3.52
N PRO A 299 -22.50 4.11 -2.93
CA PRO A 299 -22.37 3.56 -1.60
C PRO A 299 -21.30 2.46 -1.54
N LEU A 300 -20.54 2.42 -0.44
CA LEU A 300 -19.59 1.35 -0.18
C LEU A 300 -20.32 0.13 0.39
N THR A 301 -20.28 -1.00 -0.30
CA THR A 301 -20.99 -2.23 0.07
C THR A 301 -20.23 -3.11 1.06
N GLU A 302 -18.91 -2.98 1.12
CA GLU A 302 -18.03 -3.76 2.00
C GLU A 302 -17.02 -2.84 2.70
N THR A 303 -16.64 -3.18 3.94
CA THR A 303 -15.59 -2.46 4.68
C THR A 303 -14.20 -2.89 4.20
N PRO A 304 -13.15 -2.10 4.45
CA PRO A 304 -11.77 -2.49 4.12
C PRO A 304 -11.34 -3.83 4.72
N GLU A 305 -11.84 -4.18 5.91
CA GLU A 305 -11.52 -5.41 6.63
C GLU A 305 -12.26 -6.62 6.06
N SER A 306 -13.55 -6.45 5.71
CA SER A 306 -14.42 -7.52 5.22
C SER A 306 -14.16 -7.88 3.75
N TYR A 307 -13.66 -6.91 2.95
CA TYR A 307 -13.39 -7.15 1.55
C TYR A 307 -12.37 -8.27 1.34
N GLY A 308 -12.83 -9.36 0.76
CA GLY A 308 -12.01 -10.55 0.50
C GLY A 308 -11.35 -10.54 -0.86
N LEU A 309 -10.02 -10.39 -0.90
CA LEU A 309 -9.22 -10.50 -2.13
C LEU A 309 -9.32 -11.90 -2.73
N LEU A 310 -9.75 -12.00 -3.97
CA LEU A 310 -9.99 -13.27 -4.64
C LEU A 310 -8.69 -13.97 -5.06
N ARG A 311 -8.59 -15.26 -4.74
CA ARG A 311 -7.51 -16.17 -5.13
C ARG A 311 -8.09 -17.52 -5.57
N LEU A 312 -7.70 -17.99 -6.76
CA LEU A 312 -7.99 -19.35 -7.19
C LEU A 312 -6.82 -20.26 -6.75
N LEU A 313 -7.12 -21.27 -5.97
CA LEU A 313 -6.12 -22.16 -5.37
C LEU A 313 -6.53 -23.62 -5.62
N ARG A 314 -5.53 -24.49 -5.85
CA ARG A 314 -5.76 -25.93 -5.98
C ARG A 314 -5.59 -26.60 -4.64
N VAL A 315 -6.52 -27.49 -4.28
CA VAL A 315 -6.45 -28.34 -3.10
C VAL A 315 -5.45 -29.47 -3.36
N ASN A 316 -4.48 -29.62 -2.47
CA ASN A 316 -3.45 -30.64 -2.58
C ASN A 316 -3.92 -32.00 -1.95
N PRO A 317 -3.14 -33.11 -2.09
CA PRO A 317 -3.48 -34.39 -1.48
C PRO A 317 -3.52 -34.40 0.06
N GLU A 318 -2.93 -33.41 0.73
CA GLU A 318 -3.03 -33.23 2.20
C GLU A 318 -4.34 -32.54 2.61
N SER A 319 -5.29 -32.34 1.69
CA SER A 319 -6.53 -31.60 1.92
C SER A 319 -6.31 -30.17 2.41
N VAL A 320 -5.31 -29.49 1.86
CA VAL A 320 -5.00 -28.10 2.18
C VAL A 320 -4.78 -27.27 0.93
N ILE A 321 -5.08 -25.98 1.04
CA ILE A 321 -4.63 -24.95 0.12
C ILE A 321 -3.38 -24.27 0.68
N ARG A 322 -2.56 -23.75 -0.22
CA ARG A 322 -1.40 -22.92 0.14
C ARG A 322 -1.70 -21.46 -0.17
N PHE A 323 -1.70 -20.65 0.87
CA PHE A 323 -1.78 -19.21 0.72
C PHE A 323 -0.57 -18.57 1.42
N GLU A 324 0.19 -17.75 0.66
CA GLU A 324 1.50 -17.25 1.08
C GLU A 324 2.44 -18.41 1.45
N THR A 325 2.92 -18.46 2.71
CA THR A 325 3.76 -19.56 3.22
C THR A 325 2.99 -20.58 4.04
N ASN A 326 1.69 -20.35 4.27
CA ASN A 326 0.85 -21.08 5.19
C ASN A 326 -0.04 -22.10 4.47
N ARG A 327 -0.52 -23.10 5.21
CA ARG A 327 -1.40 -24.16 4.73
C ARG A 327 -2.70 -24.12 5.52
N TYR A 328 -3.81 -24.06 4.80
CA TYR A 328 -5.16 -24.01 5.39
C TYR A 328 -5.95 -25.24 4.94
N SER A 329 -6.56 -25.93 5.88
CA SER A 329 -7.32 -27.15 5.56
C SER A 329 -8.63 -26.83 4.84
N VAL A 330 -9.08 -27.76 4.02
CA VAL A 330 -10.39 -27.74 3.37
C VAL A 330 -10.97 -29.15 3.40
N PRO A 331 -12.29 -29.33 3.24
CA PRO A 331 -12.89 -30.67 3.23
C PRO A 331 -12.22 -31.62 2.23
N GLU A 332 -11.94 -32.86 2.67
CA GLU A 332 -11.14 -33.83 1.93
C GLU A 332 -11.75 -34.28 0.59
N HIS A 333 -13.06 -34.11 0.39
CA HIS A 333 -13.71 -34.41 -0.88
C HIS A 333 -13.33 -33.43 -2.00
N LEU A 334 -12.71 -32.27 -1.66
CA LEU A 334 -12.25 -31.26 -2.60
C LEU A 334 -10.80 -31.48 -3.08
N ILE A 335 -10.13 -32.56 -2.68
CA ILE A 335 -8.77 -32.86 -3.12
C ILE A 335 -8.69 -32.87 -4.64
N GLY A 336 -7.73 -32.13 -5.20
CA GLY A 336 -7.53 -31.98 -6.65
C GLY A 336 -8.38 -30.91 -7.31
N GLN A 337 -9.43 -30.42 -6.65
CA GLN A 337 -10.32 -29.35 -7.16
C GLN A 337 -9.66 -27.96 -7.02
N ILE A 338 -10.20 -27.01 -7.79
CA ILE A 338 -9.85 -25.58 -7.67
C ILE A 338 -10.93 -24.94 -6.83
N VAL A 339 -10.50 -24.28 -5.76
CA VAL A 339 -11.37 -23.52 -4.87
C VAL A 339 -11.08 -22.04 -4.96
N THR A 340 -12.05 -21.21 -4.63
CA THR A 340 -11.94 -19.76 -4.59
C THR A 340 -11.73 -19.33 -3.14
N ALA A 341 -10.55 -18.81 -2.81
CA ALA A 341 -10.32 -18.20 -1.51
C ALA A 341 -10.55 -16.68 -1.59
N ARG A 342 -11.40 -16.15 -0.71
CA ARG A 342 -11.53 -14.72 -0.43
C ARG A 342 -10.70 -14.40 0.81
N VAL A 343 -9.67 -13.59 0.61
CA VAL A 343 -8.67 -13.24 1.64
C VAL A 343 -9.03 -11.88 2.21
N ALA A 344 -9.66 -11.86 3.35
CA ALA A 344 -9.91 -10.64 4.13
C ALA A 344 -8.67 -10.22 4.95
N SER A 345 -8.78 -9.21 5.80
CA SER A 345 -7.66 -8.75 6.61
C SER A 345 -7.19 -9.83 7.58
N ASN A 346 -8.13 -10.44 8.34
CA ASN A 346 -7.82 -11.39 9.40
C ASN A 346 -8.38 -12.80 9.15
N GLU A 347 -9.04 -13.03 8.01
CA GLU A 347 -9.66 -14.33 7.75
C GLU A 347 -9.53 -14.76 6.28
N LEU A 348 -9.59 -16.07 6.06
CA LEU A 348 -9.73 -16.70 4.74
C LEU A 348 -11.08 -17.42 4.69
N ARG A 349 -11.93 -17.01 3.75
CA ARG A 349 -13.17 -17.72 3.40
C ARG A 349 -12.96 -18.46 2.09
N ILE A 350 -13.19 -19.78 2.10
CA ILE A 350 -12.90 -20.66 0.96
C ILE A 350 -14.23 -21.19 0.41
N TYR A 351 -14.41 -20.99 -0.87
CA TYR A 351 -15.64 -21.32 -1.60
C TYR A 351 -15.35 -22.37 -2.67
N HIS A 352 -16.29 -23.28 -2.86
CA HIS A 352 -16.38 -24.17 -4.03
C HIS A 352 -17.78 -24.09 -4.57
N ASP A 353 -17.91 -23.87 -5.88
CA ASP A 353 -19.20 -23.66 -6.56
C ASP A 353 -20.14 -22.68 -5.84
N SER A 354 -19.58 -21.53 -5.41
CA SER A 354 -20.26 -20.46 -4.65
C SER A 354 -20.69 -20.82 -3.23
N GLN A 355 -20.47 -22.04 -2.76
CA GLN A 355 -20.74 -22.44 -1.37
C GLN A 355 -19.51 -22.23 -0.50
N LEU A 356 -19.70 -21.68 0.70
CA LEU A 356 -18.64 -21.58 1.72
C LEU A 356 -18.32 -22.99 2.24
N VAL A 357 -17.11 -23.45 2.03
CA VAL A 357 -16.66 -24.81 2.39
C VAL A 357 -15.67 -24.84 3.54
N ALA A 358 -14.97 -23.72 3.79
CA ALA A 358 -14.09 -23.56 4.94
C ALA A 358 -13.88 -22.08 5.26
N GLN A 359 -13.66 -21.81 6.55
CA GLN A 359 -13.32 -20.47 7.06
C GLN A 359 -12.21 -20.62 8.09
N HIS A 360 -11.18 -19.80 7.98
CA HIS A 360 -10.01 -19.85 8.84
C HIS A 360 -9.56 -18.46 9.24
N GLU A 361 -9.04 -18.33 10.44
CA GLU A 361 -8.28 -17.16 10.84
C GLU A 361 -6.98 -17.07 10.01
N ARG A 362 -6.65 -15.88 9.48
CA ARG A 362 -5.44 -15.66 8.69
C ARG A 362 -4.22 -15.58 9.60
N SER A 363 -3.27 -16.49 9.44
CA SER A 363 -2.00 -16.44 10.15
C SER A 363 -0.98 -15.59 9.38
N PHE A 364 -0.37 -14.61 10.06
CA PHE A 364 0.73 -13.78 9.55
C PHE A 364 2.11 -14.35 9.84
N GLN A 365 2.19 -15.38 10.69
CA GLN A 365 3.41 -16.15 10.91
C GLN A 365 3.72 -17.00 9.68
N LYS A 366 4.99 -17.26 9.44
CA LYS A 366 5.41 -18.08 8.30
C LYS A 366 5.31 -19.58 8.58
N ARG A 367 4.97 -20.36 7.54
CA ARG A 367 4.97 -21.83 7.53
C ARG A 367 3.98 -22.49 8.52
N GLN A 368 2.93 -21.76 8.89
CA GLN A 368 1.89 -22.30 9.78
C GLN A 368 0.99 -23.29 9.06
N ARG A 369 0.42 -24.19 9.86
CA ARG A 369 -0.58 -25.16 9.44
C ARG A 369 -1.85 -24.90 10.23
N VAL A 370 -2.80 -24.23 9.59
CA VAL A 370 -4.12 -23.98 10.18
C VAL A 370 -5.04 -25.11 9.75
N ARG A 371 -5.42 -25.96 10.69
CA ARG A 371 -6.20 -27.18 10.43
C ARG A 371 -7.48 -27.18 11.23
N ASP A 372 -8.55 -27.50 10.53
CA ASP A 372 -9.81 -27.92 11.11
C ASP A 372 -9.91 -29.45 10.96
N LEU A 373 -10.14 -30.18 12.06
CA LEU A 373 -10.23 -31.62 12.05
C LEU A 373 -11.52 -32.13 11.39
N GLU A 374 -12.57 -31.32 11.37
CA GLU A 374 -13.81 -31.65 10.67
C GLU A 374 -13.59 -31.89 9.18
N HIS A 375 -12.61 -31.21 8.59
CA HIS A 375 -12.26 -31.40 7.19
C HIS A 375 -11.69 -32.79 6.85
N TYR A 376 -11.31 -33.60 7.86
CA TYR A 376 -10.67 -34.89 7.72
C TYR A 376 -11.50 -36.07 8.27
N GLN A 377 -12.79 -35.88 8.52
CA GLN A 377 -13.66 -36.87 9.19
C GLN A 377 -13.58 -38.27 8.56
N ARG A 378 -13.64 -38.38 7.22
CA ARG A 378 -13.54 -39.64 6.50
C ARG A 378 -12.17 -40.30 6.65
N THR A 379 -11.09 -39.51 6.63
CA THR A 379 -9.73 -40.03 6.81
C THR A 379 -9.51 -40.46 8.26
N LEU A 380 -9.96 -39.69 9.24
CA LEU A 380 -9.79 -39.95 10.67
C LEU A 380 -10.64 -41.18 11.12
N SER A 381 -11.85 -41.34 10.58
CA SER A 381 -12.67 -42.55 10.87
C SER A 381 -12.06 -43.84 10.34
N ARG A 382 -11.36 -43.78 9.19
CA ARG A 382 -10.73 -44.93 8.56
C ARG A 382 -9.35 -45.28 9.10
N LYS A 383 -8.68 -44.34 9.74
CA LYS A 383 -7.29 -44.47 10.21
C LYS A 383 -7.17 -44.10 11.69
N PRO A 384 -7.46 -45.00 12.62
CA PRO A 384 -7.43 -44.70 14.07
C PRO A 384 -6.12 -44.08 14.55
N ARG A 385 -4.97 -44.54 14.03
CA ARG A 385 -3.67 -43.94 14.35
C ARG A 385 -3.58 -42.47 13.92
N ALA A 386 -4.13 -42.10 12.74
CA ALA A 386 -4.15 -40.72 12.28
C ALA A 386 -5.02 -39.83 13.18
N LYS A 387 -6.15 -40.35 13.66
CA LYS A 387 -7.03 -39.68 14.62
C LYS A 387 -6.29 -39.35 15.92
N VAL A 388 -5.63 -40.32 16.53
CA VAL A 388 -4.85 -40.08 17.76
C VAL A 388 -3.76 -39.03 17.54
N MET A 389 -3.02 -39.10 16.41
CA MET A 389 -1.98 -38.14 16.10
C MET A 389 -2.53 -36.72 15.88
N ALA A 390 -3.65 -36.59 15.19
CA ALA A 390 -4.31 -35.30 14.98
C ALA A 390 -4.79 -34.66 16.29
N TYR A 391 -5.40 -35.45 17.17
CA TYR A 391 -5.85 -35.01 18.48
C TYR A 391 -4.68 -34.63 19.38
N ARG A 392 -3.58 -35.39 19.34
CA ARG A 392 -2.36 -35.03 20.04
C ARG A 392 -1.78 -33.68 19.55
N GLU A 393 -1.69 -33.48 18.23
CA GLU A 393 -1.23 -32.17 17.67
C GLU A 393 -2.07 -31.01 18.21
N LYS A 394 -3.40 -31.15 18.24
CA LYS A 394 -4.30 -30.12 18.78
C LYS A 394 -4.06 -29.85 20.28
N LEU A 395 -3.92 -30.86 21.07
CA LEU A 395 -3.63 -30.72 22.51
C LEU A 395 -2.29 -30.03 22.75
N LEU A 396 -1.26 -30.31 21.92
CA LEU A 396 0.05 -29.66 22.01
C LEU A 396 0.02 -28.17 21.64
N GLU A 397 -0.94 -27.74 20.83
CA GLU A 397 -1.10 -26.34 20.38
C GLU A 397 -1.81 -25.46 21.42
N LEU A 398 -2.54 -26.04 22.41
CA LEU A 398 -3.37 -25.29 23.34
C LEU A 398 -2.57 -24.34 24.25
N ALA A 399 -1.58 -24.87 24.95
CA ALA A 399 -0.73 -24.10 25.87
C ALA A 399 0.56 -24.86 26.20
N LEU A 400 1.60 -24.14 26.67
CA LEU A 400 2.86 -24.75 27.12
C LEU A 400 2.68 -25.82 28.21
N PRO A 401 1.88 -25.61 29.28
CA PRO A 401 1.61 -26.63 30.28
C PRO A 401 1.02 -27.91 29.67
N THR A 402 0.05 -27.77 28.75
CA THR A 402 -0.59 -28.89 28.06
C THR A 402 0.42 -29.66 27.21
N ALA A 403 1.27 -28.99 26.46
CA ALA A 403 2.31 -29.65 25.65
C ALA A 403 3.29 -30.45 26.52
N SER A 404 3.70 -29.90 27.67
CA SER A 404 4.59 -30.55 28.62
C SER A 404 3.91 -31.78 29.25
N TYR A 405 2.66 -31.62 29.68
CA TYR A 405 1.85 -32.66 30.28
C TYR A 405 1.61 -33.86 29.33
N VAL A 406 1.11 -33.60 28.12
CA VAL A 406 0.89 -34.62 27.10
C VAL A 406 2.19 -35.34 26.75
N THR A 407 3.30 -34.62 26.67
CA THR A 407 4.61 -35.20 26.38
C THR A 407 5.04 -36.19 27.50
N LYS A 408 4.79 -35.84 28.76
CA LYS A 408 5.11 -36.71 29.90
C LYS A 408 4.22 -37.95 29.94
N ILE A 409 2.90 -37.83 29.69
CA ILE A 409 2.00 -38.98 29.56
C ILE A 409 2.49 -39.92 28.45
N CYS A 410 2.79 -39.41 27.27
CA CYS A 410 3.27 -40.23 26.14
C CYS A 410 4.59 -40.95 26.43
N ARG A 411 5.44 -40.42 27.32
CA ARG A 411 6.71 -41.04 27.72
C ARG A 411 6.52 -42.10 28.81
N ARG A 412 5.58 -41.89 29.72
CA ARG A 412 5.36 -42.73 30.89
C ARG A 412 4.78 -44.10 30.49
N ASP A 413 3.75 -44.13 29.67
CA ASP A 413 3.10 -45.34 29.22
C ASP A 413 2.76 -45.31 27.72
N ARG A 414 3.53 -46.09 26.96
CA ARG A 414 3.34 -46.22 25.51
C ARG A 414 2.13 -47.08 25.15
N ASN A 415 1.70 -47.98 26.01
CA ASN A 415 0.61 -48.90 25.71
C ASN A 415 -0.74 -48.23 25.83
N SER A 416 -0.94 -47.37 26.83
CA SER A 416 -2.18 -46.62 27.04
C SER A 416 -2.20 -45.28 26.34
N MET A 417 -1.08 -44.82 25.73
CA MET A 417 -0.93 -43.51 25.11
C MET A 417 -2.13 -43.11 24.21
N ASN A 418 -2.58 -44.03 23.36
CA ASN A 418 -3.68 -43.77 22.45
C ASN A 418 -5.00 -43.47 23.18
N GLN A 419 -5.30 -44.24 24.22
CA GLN A 419 -6.49 -44.06 25.04
C GLN A 419 -6.43 -42.75 25.83
N GLN A 420 -5.29 -42.48 26.44
CA GLN A 420 -5.04 -41.25 27.18
C GLN A 420 -5.25 -40.00 26.29
N ILE A 421 -4.69 -40.00 25.07
CA ILE A 421 -4.86 -38.87 24.11
C ILE A 421 -6.33 -38.71 23.73
N LEU A 422 -7.02 -39.80 23.41
CA LEU A 422 -8.45 -39.73 23.03
C LEU A 422 -9.30 -39.19 24.19
N ARG A 423 -9.01 -39.62 25.43
CA ARG A 423 -9.75 -39.15 26.60
C ARG A 423 -9.47 -37.71 26.92
N LEU A 424 -8.22 -37.27 26.91
CA LEU A 424 -7.84 -35.87 27.09
C LEU A 424 -8.50 -34.97 26.04
N TYR A 425 -8.56 -35.39 24.79
CA TYR A 425 -9.22 -34.62 23.74
C TYR A 425 -10.73 -34.48 23.99
N ALA A 426 -11.40 -35.58 24.40
CA ALA A 426 -12.82 -35.53 24.76
C ALA A 426 -13.09 -34.62 25.95
N LEU A 427 -12.24 -34.68 27.00
CA LEU A 427 -12.34 -33.80 28.15
C LEU A 427 -12.17 -32.32 27.77
N TRP A 428 -11.27 -32.03 26.84
CA TRP A 428 -11.11 -30.69 26.32
C TRP A 428 -12.34 -30.19 25.54
N GLU A 429 -12.93 -31.03 24.68
CA GLU A 429 -14.18 -30.69 23.96
C GLU A 429 -15.34 -30.44 24.90
N GLU A 430 -15.45 -31.21 26.00
CA GLU A 430 -16.50 -31.09 27.00
C GLU A 430 -16.34 -29.84 27.89
N ALA A 431 -15.12 -29.57 28.38
CA ALA A 431 -14.86 -28.53 29.37
C ALA A 431 -14.52 -27.16 28.79
N GLY A 432 -14.09 -27.09 27.53
CA GLY A 432 -13.55 -25.88 26.91
C GLY A 432 -12.09 -25.60 27.25
N SER A 433 -11.46 -24.69 26.48
CA SER A 433 -10.00 -24.46 26.54
C SER A 433 -9.52 -23.93 27.89
N GLU A 434 -10.24 -23.00 28.51
CA GLU A 434 -9.79 -22.34 29.74
C GLU A 434 -9.76 -23.30 30.92
N LYS A 435 -10.88 -23.95 31.22
CA LYS A 435 -11.00 -24.93 32.32
C LYS A 435 -10.07 -26.12 32.13
N PHE A 436 -9.96 -26.60 30.90
CA PHE A 436 -9.08 -27.74 30.59
C PHE A 436 -7.60 -27.39 30.81
N VAL A 437 -7.14 -26.22 30.37
CA VAL A 437 -5.74 -25.78 30.56
C VAL A 437 -5.44 -25.57 32.03
N GLU A 438 -6.38 -25.06 32.80
CA GLU A 438 -6.25 -24.86 34.25
C GLU A 438 -6.13 -26.21 35.00
N ALA A 439 -7.01 -27.16 34.70
CA ALA A 439 -6.93 -28.52 35.26
C ALA A 439 -5.59 -29.22 34.90
N ILE A 440 -5.13 -29.06 33.66
CA ILE A 440 -3.81 -29.55 33.22
C ILE A 440 -2.66 -28.91 33.99
N ARG A 441 -2.74 -27.58 34.21
CA ARG A 441 -1.72 -26.83 34.96
C ARG A 441 -1.61 -27.36 36.37
N PHE A 442 -2.73 -27.50 37.05
CA PHE A 442 -2.79 -28.06 38.41
C PHE A 442 -2.19 -29.48 38.49
N CYS A 443 -2.63 -30.39 37.60
CA CYS A 443 -2.09 -31.74 37.54
C CYS A 443 -0.58 -31.76 37.24
N HIS A 444 -0.11 -30.86 36.41
CA HIS A 444 1.31 -30.75 36.07
C HIS A 444 2.16 -30.23 37.23
N GLU A 445 1.70 -29.22 37.96
CA GLU A 445 2.33 -28.68 39.18
C GLU A 445 2.36 -29.72 40.30
N SER A 446 1.27 -30.49 40.47
CA SER A 446 1.16 -31.60 41.41
C SER A 446 1.92 -32.85 40.97
N GLN A 447 2.55 -32.86 39.79
CA GLN A 447 3.33 -33.98 39.21
C GLN A 447 2.51 -35.26 38.98
N VAL A 448 1.22 -35.17 38.85
CA VAL A 448 0.33 -36.31 38.53
C VAL A 448 0.00 -36.30 37.05
N TYR A 449 0.14 -37.46 36.36
CA TYR A 449 0.06 -37.56 34.92
C TYR A 449 -0.89 -38.72 34.50
N GLY A 450 -1.99 -38.36 33.86
CA GLY A 450 -3.03 -39.27 33.35
C GLY A 450 -4.31 -38.49 33.02
N SER A 451 -5.10 -38.99 32.09
CA SER A 451 -6.40 -38.37 31.74
C SER A 451 -7.40 -38.44 32.91
N GLU A 452 -7.29 -39.43 33.75
CA GLU A 452 -8.10 -39.66 34.95
C GLU A 452 -7.96 -38.52 35.95
N TYR A 453 -6.76 -37.99 36.14
CA TYR A 453 -6.53 -36.87 37.06
C TYR A 453 -7.12 -35.57 36.51
N VAL A 454 -7.01 -35.32 35.21
CA VAL A 454 -7.62 -34.14 34.56
C VAL A 454 -9.15 -34.24 34.64
N GLU A 455 -9.71 -35.41 34.43
CA GLU A 455 -11.14 -35.63 34.57
C GLU A 455 -11.64 -35.39 36.00
N LEU A 456 -10.89 -35.81 37.00
CA LEU A 456 -11.20 -35.59 38.42
C LEU A 456 -11.21 -34.06 38.68
N MET A 457 -10.19 -33.36 38.25
CA MET A 457 -10.09 -31.89 38.45
C MET A 457 -11.23 -31.11 37.78
N LEU A 458 -11.66 -31.55 36.59
CA LEU A 458 -12.78 -30.91 35.90
C LEU A 458 -14.13 -31.14 36.53
N ARG A 459 -14.28 -32.17 37.39
CA ARG A 459 -15.53 -32.52 38.11
C ARG A 459 -15.66 -31.84 39.47
N ILE A 460 -14.59 -31.25 39.98
CA ILE A 460 -14.65 -30.52 41.28
C ILE A 460 -15.41 -29.21 41.08
N PRO A 461 -16.46 -28.91 41.86
CA PRO A 461 -17.16 -27.64 41.80
C PRO A 461 -16.24 -26.47 42.16
N GLU A 462 -16.44 -25.32 41.51
CA GLU A 462 -15.61 -24.11 41.71
C GLU A 462 -15.73 -23.51 43.13
N ASP A 463 -16.72 -23.93 43.93
CA ASP A 463 -17.00 -23.43 45.30
C ASP A 463 -16.27 -24.25 46.39
N GLU A 464 -15.56 -25.33 46.09
CA GLU A 464 -14.79 -26.06 47.06
C GLU A 464 -13.30 -25.66 47.02
N GLU A 465 -12.73 -25.31 48.19
CA GLU A 465 -11.31 -24.93 48.30
C GLU A 465 -10.40 -26.01 47.67
N PRO A 466 -9.33 -25.60 46.98
CA PRO A 466 -8.51 -26.52 46.22
C PRO A 466 -7.89 -27.61 47.14
N ILE A 467 -8.07 -28.85 46.77
CA ILE A 467 -7.57 -30.09 47.39
C ILE A 467 -6.04 -30.06 47.69
N GLY A 468 -5.34 -28.98 47.35
CA GLY A 468 -3.91 -28.83 47.56
C GLY A 468 -3.41 -29.02 49.00
N GLU A 469 -4.18 -28.66 50.03
CA GLU A 469 -3.82 -28.92 51.41
C GLU A 469 -4.04 -30.38 51.85
N LEU A 470 -4.98 -31.05 51.28
CA LEU A 470 -5.20 -32.49 51.55
C LEU A 470 -4.12 -33.41 50.95
N LEU A 471 -3.50 -33.04 49.87
CA LEU A 471 -2.39 -33.75 49.21
C LEU A 471 -1.05 -33.57 49.94
N LEU A 472 -0.86 -32.48 50.68
CA LEU A 472 0.36 -32.17 51.43
C LEU A 472 0.33 -32.71 52.87
N SER A 473 -0.82 -33.15 53.43
CA SER A 473 -0.95 -33.63 54.79
C SER A 473 -0.60 -35.09 55.03
N GLY A 474 -0.15 -35.81 54.02
CA GLY A 474 0.49 -37.16 54.15
C GLY A 474 -0.39 -38.26 54.74
N GLN A 475 -1.74 -38.14 54.72
CA GLN A 475 -2.67 -39.22 55.11
C GLN A 475 -3.89 -39.32 54.15
N PRO A 476 -4.55 -40.36 54.12
CA PRO A 476 -4.70 -41.47 53.17
C PRO A 476 -5.64 -41.20 52.00
N VAL A 477 -5.37 -40.19 51.21
CA VAL A 477 -6.02 -39.98 49.91
C VAL A 477 -5.75 -41.16 48.96
N GLN A 478 -4.62 -41.85 49.16
CA GLN A 478 -4.30 -43.05 48.40
C GLN A 478 -5.37 -44.14 48.56
N SER A 479 -5.98 -44.28 49.72
CA SER A 479 -7.01 -45.31 49.99
C SER A 479 -8.38 -44.98 49.41
N GLU A 480 -8.71 -43.70 49.22
CA GLU A 480 -9.98 -43.27 48.56
C GLU A 480 -9.85 -43.29 47.03
N ILE A 481 -8.68 -42.93 46.53
CA ILE A 481 -8.36 -43.04 45.08
C ILE A 481 -8.33 -44.54 44.70
N ASP A 482 -7.68 -45.39 45.50
CA ASP A 482 -7.66 -46.84 45.29
C ASP A 482 -9.06 -47.50 45.39
N ARG A 483 -9.96 -46.97 46.25
CA ARG A 483 -11.37 -47.41 46.29
C ARG A 483 -12.15 -46.95 45.06
N GLY A 484 -11.89 -45.75 44.52
CA GLY A 484 -12.47 -45.28 43.27
C GLY A 484 -12.03 -46.10 42.07
N LEU A 485 -10.75 -46.49 42.02
CA LEU A 485 -10.19 -47.32 40.99
C LEU A 485 -10.67 -48.78 41.04
N ALA A 486 -10.92 -49.37 42.25
CA ALA A 486 -11.47 -50.69 42.42
C ALA A 486 -12.89 -50.88 41.84
N VAL A 487 -13.64 -49.78 41.70
CA VAL A 487 -14.95 -49.80 41.03
C VAL A 487 -14.79 -49.90 39.51
N TYR A 488 -13.72 -49.44 38.93
CA TYR A 488 -13.45 -49.54 37.49
C TYR A 488 -12.93 -50.92 37.07
N ASP A 489 -12.21 -51.64 37.96
CA ASP A 489 -11.75 -53.01 37.69
C ASP A 489 -12.91 -54.01 37.56
N THR A 490 -14.08 -53.70 38.12
CA THR A 490 -15.29 -54.50 37.97
C THR A 490 -15.99 -54.36 36.61
N TYR A 491 -15.65 -53.33 35.81
CA TYR A 491 -16.20 -53.10 34.46
C TYR A 491 -15.33 -53.64 33.32
N THR A 492 -14.09 -54.07 33.59
CA THR A 492 -13.17 -54.58 32.56
C THR A 492 -13.23 -56.11 32.38
N HIS A 493 -14.08 -56.82 33.13
CA HIS A 493 -14.29 -58.27 33.05
C HIS A 493 -15.73 -58.63 32.64
N ARG A 494 -16.30 -57.92 31.68
CA ARG A 494 -17.46 -58.40 30.92
C ARG A 494 -17.34 -58.14 29.44
#